data_bc8377c748e725ff1b3e32991a221bdf
#
_entry.id   bc8377c748e725ff1b3e32991a221bdf
#
_cell.length_a   1.000
_cell.length_b   1.000
_cell.length_c   1.000
_cell.angle_alpha   90.00
_cell.angle_beta   90.00
_cell.angle_gamma   90.00
#
_symmetry.space_group_name_H-M   'P 1'
#
loop_
_entity.id
_entity.type
_entity.pdbx_description
1 polymer ?
#
loop_
_entity_poly.entity_id
_entity_poly.type
_entity_poly.pdbx_seq_one_letter_code
_entity_poly.pdbx_strand_id
1 'polypeptide(L)'
;QRLLEKADLEGFLVECPRTLKMLVIVPAQIVKTEGGWAGMTVIAESHVSVHTQGLEVYGDVFSCRPFASHTIVELAHALLLLETKPKPRLTEIRRGWSIVPPRA
;
A
#
# COMPACT_ATOMS: atom_id res chain seq x y z
N GLN A 1 -8.30 -19.36 -4.91
CA GLN A 1 -7.85 -17.97 -5.00
C GLN A 1 -7.81 -17.54 -6.45
N ARG A 2 -8.33 -16.37 -6.75
CA ARG A 2 -8.38 -15.84 -8.10
C ARG A 2 -7.30 -14.79 -8.33
N LEU A 3 -6.99 -14.56 -9.59
CA LEU A 3 -6.13 -13.45 -9.95
C LEU A 3 -6.83 -12.12 -9.65
N LEU A 4 -6.08 -11.16 -9.16
CA LEU A 4 -6.61 -9.84 -8.89
C LEU A 4 -6.69 -9.02 -10.17
N GLU A 5 -7.71 -8.21 -10.23
CA GLU A 5 -7.96 -7.32 -11.36
C GLU A 5 -7.58 -5.89 -11.00
N LYS A 6 -7.51 -5.03 -12.00
CA LYS A 6 -7.21 -3.62 -11.80
C LYS A 6 -8.12 -2.99 -10.74
N ALA A 7 -9.41 -3.32 -10.77
CA ALA A 7 -10.37 -2.75 -9.83
C ALA A 7 -10.07 -3.13 -8.38
N ASP A 8 -9.51 -4.31 -8.15
CA ASP A 8 -9.14 -4.74 -6.79
C ASP A 8 -8.03 -3.85 -6.22
N LEU A 9 -7.01 -3.58 -7.05
CA LEU A 9 -5.91 -2.71 -6.65
C LEU A 9 -6.40 -1.28 -6.45
N GLU A 10 -7.25 -0.81 -7.35
CA GLU A 10 -7.81 0.53 -7.25
C GLU A 10 -8.57 0.70 -5.93
N GLY A 11 -9.39 -0.28 -5.56
CA GLY A 11 -10.10 -0.26 -4.30
C GLY A 11 -9.18 -0.11 -3.11
N PHE A 12 -8.11 -0.89 -3.06
CA PHE A 12 -7.14 -0.82 -1.99
C PHE A 12 -6.42 0.53 -1.97
N LEU A 13 -5.99 1.01 -3.13
CA LEU A 13 -5.24 2.26 -3.24
C LEU A 13 -6.08 3.48 -2.89
N VAL A 14 -7.40 3.40 -3.04
CA VAL A 14 -8.32 4.47 -2.65
C VAL A 14 -8.63 4.39 -1.15
N GLU A 15 -8.94 3.20 -0.66
CA GLU A 15 -9.37 3.04 0.73
C GLU A 15 -8.23 3.13 1.74
N CYS A 16 -7.02 2.75 1.36
CA CYS A 16 -5.89 2.77 2.28
C CYS A 16 -5.59 4.19 2.79
N PRO A 17 -5.42 5.20 1.91
CA PRO A 17 -5.22 6.58 2.39
C PRO A 17 -6.40 7.08 3.22
N ARG A 18 -7.62 6.72 2.83
CA ARG A 18 -8.82 7.12 3.56
C ARG A 18 -8.80 6.56 4.98
N THR A 19 -8.47 5.28 5.11
CA THR A 19 -8.39 4.60 6.41
C THR A 19 -7.32 5.24 7.29
N LEU A 20 -6.20 5.62 6.69
CA LEU A 20 -5.11 6.28 7.40
C LEU A 20 -5.36 7.76 7.62
N LYS A 21 -6.45 8.30 7.10
CA LYS A 21 -6.81 9.72 7.20
C LYS A 21 -5.73 10.63 6.63
N MET A 22 -5.21 10.25 5.49
CA MET A 22 -4.13 10.99 4.83
C MET A 22 -4.63 11.65 3.56
N LEU A 23 -4.10 12.84 3.28
CA LEU A 23 -4.45 13.62 2.11
C LEU A 23 -3.81 13.02 0.87
N VAL A 24 -4.61 12.73 -0.14
CA VAL A 24 -4.12 12.24 -1.42
C VAL A 24 -3.61 13.40 -2.25
N ILE A 25 -2.36 13.30 -2.70
CA ILE A 25 -1.73 14.32 -3.56
C ILE A 25 -1.89 13.92 -5.02
N VAL A 26 -1.61 12.66 -5.34
CA VAL A 26 -1.84 12.12 -6.68
C VAL A 26 -2.75 10.90 -6.52
N PRO A 27 -3.92 10.91 -7.17
CA PRO A 27 -4.84 9.77 -7.10
C PRO A 27 -4.19 8.49 -7.62
N ALA A 28 -4.79 7.37 -7.28
CA ALA A 28 -4.28 6.06 -7.65
C ALA A 28 -3.99 5.97 -9.16
N GLN A 29 -2.79 5.55 -9.48
CA GLN A 29 -2.35 5.28 -10.85
C GLN A 29 -2.01 3.80 -10.92
N ILE A 30 -2.60 3.11 -11.90
CA ILE A 30 -2.43 1.66 -12.02
C ILE A 30 -2.04 1.35 -13.47
N VAL A 31 -1.00 0.55 -13.62
CA VAL A 31 -0.53 0.15 -14.94
C VAL A 31 -0.50 -1.37 -15.04
N LYS A 32 -0.71 -1.87 -16.23
CA LYS A 32 -0.58 -3.28 -16.53
C LYS A 32 0.90 -3.62 -16.63
N THR A 33 1.31 -4.71 -16.00
CA THR A 33 2.67 -5.22 -16.05
C THR A 33 2.67 -6.62 -16.65
N GLU A 34 3.85 -7.14 -16.94
CA GLU A 34 3.97 -8.49 -17.46
C GLU A 34 3.36 -9.53 -16.51
N GLY A 35 3.58 -9.37 -15.21
CA GLY A 35 3.11 -10.34 -14.22
C GLY A 35 1.73 -10.03 -13.66
N GLY A 36 1.14 -8.87 -14.00
CA GLY A 36 -0.15 -8.48 -13.44
C GLY A 36 -0.38 -6.99 -13.49
N TRP A 37 -0.47 -6.37 -12.33
CA TRP A 37 -0.78 -4.94 -12.18
C TRP A 37 0.16 -4.31 -11.16
N ALA A 38 0.42 -3.04 -11.34
CA ALA A 38 1.18 -2.27 -10.37
C ALA A 38 0.51 -0.91 -10.21
N GLY A 39 0.37 -0.46 -8.97
CA GLY A 39 -0.30 0.80 -8.69
C GLY A 39 0.29 1.54 -7.51
N MET A 40 0.02 2.83 -7.46
CA MET A 40 0.52 3.69 -6.41
C MET A 40 -0.43 4.87 -6.19
N THR A 41 -0.55 5.28 -4.94
CA THR A 41 -1.18 6.53 -4.55
C THR A 41 -0.14 7.36 -3.83
N VAL A 42 0.02 8.59 -4.25
CA VAL A 42 0.92 9.51 -3.56
C VAL A 42 0.10 10.31 -2.55
N ILE A 43 0.48 10.20 -1.28
CA ILE A 43 -0.18 10.91 -0.20
C ILE A 43 0.80 11.92 0.38
N ALA A 44 0.29 12.84 1.22
CA ALA A 44 1.14 13.91 1.75
C ALA A 44 2.40 13.33 2.40
N GLU A 45 3.55 13.58 1.76
CA GLU A 45 4.88 13.15 2.19
C GLU A 45 5.04 11.63 2.32
N SER A 46 4.21 10.87 1.61
CA SER A 46 4.18 9.41 1.77
C SER A 46 3.61 8.75 0.52
N HIS A 47 3.53 7.44 0.52
CA HIS A 47 2.90 6.71 -0.58
C HIS A 47 2.36 5.37 -0.14
N VAL A 48 1.43 4.87 -0.94
CA VAL A 48 0.91 3.50 -0.85
C VAL A 48 1.11 2.87 -2.22
N SER A 49 1.72 1.71 -2.26
CA SER A 49 1.90 0.99 -3.52
C SER A 49 1.48 -0.47 -3.36
N VAL A 50 1.06 -1.05 -4.46
CA VAL A 50 0.69 -2.46 -4.50
C VAL A 50 0.97 -2.99 -5.89
N HIS A 51 1.46 -4.21 -5.97
CA HIS A 51 1.60 -4.87 -7.26
C HIS A 51 1.30 -6.35 -7.13
N THR A 52 0.92 -6.94 -8.24
CA THR A 52 0.64 -8.37 -8.31
C THR A 52 1.60 -9.05 -9.28
N GLN A 53 1.89 -10.30 -8.98
CA GLN A 53 2.65 -11.17 -9.86
C GLN A 53 2.03 -12.55 -9.75
N GLY A 54 1.25 -12.94 -10.76
CA GLY A 54 0.46 -14.15 -10.67
C GLY A 54 -0.51 -14.05 -9.50
N LEU A 55 -0.47 -15.01 -8.60
CA LEU A 55 -1.32 -15.04 -7.41
C LEU A 55 -0.70 -14.33 -6.21
N GLU A 56 0.50 -13.79 -6.36
CA GLU A 56 1.17 -13.09 -5.28
C GLU A 56 0.85 -11.60 -5.31
N VAL A 57 0.72 -11.02 -4.12
CA VAL A 57 0.44 -9.59 -3.95
C VAL A 57 1.49 -9.01 -3.02
N TYR A 58 2.06 -7.91 -3.42
CA TYR A 58 3.06 -7.19 -2.64
C TYR A 58 2.58 -5.77 -2.43
N GLY A 59 2.63 -5.30 -1.20
CA GLY A 59 2.22 -3.94 -0.88
C GLY A 59 3.24 -3.25 -0.01
N ASP A 60 3.27 -1.94 -0.11
CA ASP A 60 4.16 -1.13 0.69
C ASP A 60 3.43 0.15 1.08
N VAL A 61 3.44 0.46 2.37
CA VAL A 61 2.91 1.71 2.88
C VAL A 61 4.05 2.44 3.57
N PHE A 62 4.46 3.54 2.98
CA PHE A 62 5.47 4.40 3.57
C PHE A 62 4.79 5.67 4.06
N SER A 63 4.94 5.98 5.35
CA SER A 63 4.33 7.13 5.96
C SER A 63 5.30 7.83 6.89
N CYS A 64 5.29 9.16 6.85
CA CYS A 64 6.04 9.98 7.79
C CYS A 64 5.37 10.05 9.15
N ARG A 65 4.12 9.58 9.25
CA ARG A 65 3.38 9.53 10.50
C ARG A 65 3.14 8.09 10.92
N PRO A 66 3.12 7.82 12.23
CA PRO A 66 2.84 6.46 12.69
C PRO A 66 1.43 6.01 12.27
N PHE A 67 1.29 4.74 12.02
CA PHE A 67 -0.01 4.13 11.78
C PHE A 67 0.01 2.70 12.32
N ALA A 68 -1.18 2.16 12.53
CA ALA A 68 -1.30 0.78 13.01
C ALA A 68 -1.22 -0.18 11.84
N SER A 69 -0.13 -0.94 11.76
CA SER A 69 0.10 -1.85 10.64
C SER A 69 -0.96 -2.93 10.51
N HIS A 70 -1.56 -3.39 11.62
CA HIS A 70 -2.62 -4.39 11.55
C HIS A 70 -3.85 -3.88 10.79
N THR A 71 -4.11 -2.58 10.84
CA THR A 71 -5.22 -1.98 10.08
C THR A 71 -5.01 -2.16 8.59
N ILE A 72 -3.77 -2.00 8.13
CA ILE A 72 -3.44 -2.17 6.71
C ILE A 72 -3.56 -3.63 6.30
N VAL A 73 -3.12 -4.54 7.15
CA VAL A 73 -3.24 -5.98 6.87
C VAL A 73 -4.70 -6.39 6.76
N GLU A 74 -5.55 -5.91 7.67
CA GLU A 74 -6.98 -6.20 7.63
C GLU A 74 -7.63 -5.64 6.38
N LEU A 75 -7.26 -4.43 6.00
CA LEU A 75 -7.79 -3.78 4.80
C LEU A 75 -7.38 -4.56 3.55
N ALA A 76 -6.12 -4.97 3.49
CA ALA A 76 -5.62 -5.76 2.37
C ALA A 76 -6.36 -7.09 2.26
N HIS A 77 -6.61 -7.76 3.37
CA HIS A 77 -7.39 -8.99 3.39
C HIS A 77 -8.78 -8.76 2.81
N ALA A 78 -9.45 -7.71 3.25
CA ALA A 78 -10.83 -7.43 2.85
C ALA A 78 -10.94 -7.07 1.37
N LEU A 79 -10.04 -6.20 0.89
CA LEU A 79 -10.16 -5.63 -0.44
C LEU A 79 -9.42 -6.42 -1.52
N LEU A 80 -8.35 -7.09 -1.15
CA LEU A 80 -7.56 -7.88 -2.10
C LEU A 80 -7.91 -9.36 -2.05
N LEU A 81 -8.90 -9.72 -1.24
CA LEU A 81 -9.43 -11.09 -1.16
C LEU A 81 -8.32 -12.12 -0.88
N LEU A 82 -7.40 -11.75 0.01
CA LEU A 82 -6.28 -12.62 0.34
C LEU A 82 -6.76 -13.83 1.11
N GLU A 83 -6.21 -14.98 0.78
CA GLU A 83 -6.49 -16.21 1.53
C GLU A 83 -5.87 -16.10 2.91
N THR A 84 -6.52 -16.74 3.86
CA THR A 84 -6.00 -16.73 5.23
C THR A 84 -4.77 -17.61 5.41
N LYS A 85 -4.54 -18.51 4.47
CA LYS A 85 -3.41 -19.44 4.54
C LYS A 85 -2.67 -19.50 3.23
N PRO A 86 -1.35 -19.24 3.21
CA PRO A 86 -0.62 -18.74 4.36
C PRO A 86 -1.02 -17.31 4.66
N LYS A 87 -0.83 -16.93 5.93
CA LYS A 87 -1.11 -15.55 6.32
C LYS A 87 -0.18 -14.59 5.59
N PRO A 88 -0.64 -13.36 5.33
CA PRO A 88 0.21 -12.34 4.75
C PRO A 88 1.45 -12.14 5.62
N ARG A 89 2.59 -11.99 4.97
CA ARG A 89 3.82 -11.68 5.67
C ARG A 89 3.92 -10.16 5.80
N LEU A 90 4.04 -9.68 7.02
CA LEU A 90 4.19 -8.27 7.29
C LEU A 90 5.59 -8.00 7.80
N THR A 91 6.24 -7.01 7.22
CA THR A 91 7.52 -6.52 7.73
C THR A 91 7.37 -5.04 8.01
N GLU A 92 7.66 -4.65 9.23
CA GLU A 92 7.66 -3.26 9.64
C GLU A 92 9.09 -2.78 9.74
N ILE A 93 9.42 -1.74 8.99
CA ILE A 93 10.77 -1.20 8.97
C ILE A 93 10.70 0.31 9.16
N ARG A 94 11.44 0.80 10.14
CA ARG A 94 11.66 2.24 10.24
C ARG A 94 12.71 2.59 9.21
N ARG A 95 12.31 3.41 8.24
CA ARG A 95 13.17 3.78 7.14
C ARG A 95 13.37 5.27 7.11
N GLY A 96 14.46 5.62 6.48
CA GLY A 96 14.76 7.00 6.23
C GLY A 96 15.53 7.64 7.36
N TRP A 97 15.87 8.85 7.13
CA TRP A 97 16.60 9.69 8.05
C TRP A 97 16.27 11.13 7.68
N SER A 98 16.48 12.02 8.63
CA SER A 98 16.30 13.43 8.35
C SER A 98 17.55 14.20 8.67
N ILE A 99 17.85 15.19 7.85
CA ILE A 99 18.89 16.15 8.14
C ILE A 99 18.20 17.39 8.65
N VAL A 100 18.50 17.75 9.90
CA VAL A 100 17.99 18.96 10.47
C VAL A 100 19.14 19.95 10.50
N PRO A 101 19.02 21.10 9.82
CA PRO A 101 20.10 22.09 9.83
C PRO A 101 20.41 22.52 11.27
N PRO A 102 21.68 22.73 11.61
CA PRO A 102 22.00 23.23 12.94
C PRO A 102 21.35 24.60 13.15
N ARG A 103 20.92 24.83 14.36
CA ARG A 103 20.34 26.13 14.71
C ARG A 103 21.45 27.18 14.75
N ALA A 104 21.15 28.32 14.17
CA ALA A 104 22.08 29.46 14.20
C ALA A 104 22.26 29.98 15.62
#